data_8b586d535ad908e14d97d29e82befc05
#
_entry.id   8b586d535ad908e14d97d29e82befc05
#
_cell.length_a   1.000
_cell.length_b   1.000
_cell.length_c   1.000
_cell.angle_alpha   90.00
_cell.angle_beta   90.00
_cell.angle_gamma   90.00
#
_symmetry.space_group_name_H-M   'P 1'
#
loop_
_entity.id
_entity.type
_entity.pdbx_description
1 polymer ?
#
loop_
_entity_poly.entity_id
_entity_poly.type
_entity_poly.pdbx_seq_one_letter_code
_entity_poly.pdbx_strand_id
1 'polypeptide(L)'
;MGTFYPHGLKPKDFTRYYLNFFRSVEINNSFYRLPSAQTFAGWRTAVPPDFLFAVKASRFITHMKKLTDPQQSIARFFENVQALEEKLGPILFQLPPFMNISMHKLEEFLKALPPYYRYTFEFRNHSWYNPAVMELLRRYNIAFCIYELDRHLSPFEITADFVYVRLHGPEGKYSGSYSDEGMSWWANNCLEWQRQGLDVYIYFDNDQNGYAAHNAKLLQQFVWERMGISPDYGQWNQQQSLF
;
A
#
# COMPACT_ATOMS: atom_id res chain seq x y z
N MET A 1 2.41 7.65 21.03
CA MET A 1 1.93 9.02 20.71
C MET A 1 3.06 9.98 20.96
N GLY A 2 3.25 11.00 20.10
CA GLY A 2 4.28 12.03 20.29
C GLY A 2 5.40 12.05 19.26
N THR A 3 5.50 11.06 18.39
CA THR A 3 6.53 11.06 17.33
C THR A 3 6.01 11.66 16.02
N PHE A 4 4.87 11.22 15.50
CA PHE A 4 4.25 11.80 14.32
C PHE A 4 3.11 12.76 14.69
N TYR A 5 2.17 12.31 15.50
CA TYR A 5 1.08 13.18 15.98
C TYR A 5 1.54 14.06 17.14
N PRO A 6 1.28 15.39 17.12
CA PRO A 6 1.60 16.28 18.21
C PRO A 6 1.05 15.81 19.57
N HIS A 7 1.79 16.11 20.63
CA HIS A 7 1.29 15.86 21.97
C HIS A 7 -0.04 16.60 22.20
N GLY A 8 -1.04 15.87 22.75
CA GLY A 8 -2.35 16.43 23.05
C GLY A 8 -3.32 16.45 21.87
N LEU A 9 -2.91 16.07 20.65
CA LEU A 9 -3.86 15.93 19.53
C LEU A 9 -4.88 14.83 19.83
N LYS A 10 -6.15 15.16 19.68
CA LYS A 10 -7.24 14.19 19.95
C LYS A 10 -7.38 13.19 18.80
N PRO A 11 -7.76 11.93 19.07
CA PRO A 11 -7.91 10.91 18.02
C PRO A 11 -8.82 11.31 16.85
N LYS A 12 -9.87 12.10 17.10
CA LYS A 12 -10.77 12.61 16.07
C LYS A 12 -10.08 13.53 15.05
N ASP A 13 -8.95 14.13 15.42
CA ASP A 13 -8.18 15.08 14.60
C ASP A 13 -6.99 14.41 13.88
N PHE A 14 -6.75 13.09 14.10
CA PHE A 14 -5.61 12.36 13.52
C PHE A 14 -5.68 12.34 11.99
N THR A 15 -6.83 12.01 11.42
CA THR A 15 -7.03 12.00 9.96
C THR A 15 -6.72 13.36 9.37
N ARG A 16 -7.26 14.43 9.93
CA ARG A 16 -7.00 15.81 9.47
C ARG A 16 -5.52 16.16 9.51
N TYR A 17 -4.82 15.77 10.58
CA TYR A 17 -3.38 16.00 10.69
C TYR A 17 -2.59 15.18 9.64
N TYR A 18 -2.94 13.91 9.43
CA TYR A 18 -2.32 13.02 8.45
C TYR A 18 -2.42 13.58 7.02
N LEU A 19 -3.56 14.12 6.66
CA LEU A 19 -3.86 14.70 5.35
C LEU A 19 -2.98 15.91 4.99
N ASN A 20 -2.31 16.55 5.96
CA ASN A 20 -1.34 17.62 5.67
C ASN A 20 -0.06 17.07 4.98
N PHE A 21 0.21 15.78 5.10
CA PHE A 21 1.46 15.18 4.64
C PHE A 21 1.26 14.14 3.54
N PHE A 22 0.18 13.37 3.59
CA PHE A 22 0.00 12.20 2.73
C PHE A 22 -1.31 12.25 1.95
N ARG A 23 -1.28 11.65 0.75
CA ARG A 23 -2.45 11.54 -0.14
C ARG A 23 -2.92 10.10 -0.31
N SER A 24 -2.33 9.17 0.40
CA SER A 24 -2.79 7.79 0.45
C SER A 24 -2.49 7.13 1.80
N VAL A 25 -3.21 6.05 2.08
CA VAL A 25 -2.95 5.19 3.23
C VAL A 25 -3.25 3.74 2.85
N GLU A 26 -2.50 2.79 3.39
CA GLU A 26 -2.83 1.36 3.31
C GLU A 26 -3.66 0.96 4.53
N ILE A 27 -4.86 0.45 4.28
CA ILE A 27 -5.77 -0.07 5.31
C ILE A 27 -5.39 -1.51 5.62
N ASN A 28 -4.77 -1.75 6.78
CA ASN A 28 -4.33 -3.07 7.23
C ASN A 28 -5.33 -3.78 8.14
N ASN A 29 -6.19 -3.07 8.85
CA ASN A 29 -7.18 -3.66 9.75
C ASN A 29 -8.23 -4.53 9.02
N SER A 30 -8.51 -4.24 7.74
CA SER A 30 -9.36 -5.04 6.86
C SER A 30 -8.90 -6.50 6.70
N PHE A 31 -7.60 -6.76 6.89
CA PHE A 31 -7.03 -8.10 6.90
C PHE A 31 -7.59 -8.97 8.02
N TYR A 32 -7.74 -8.42 9.22
CA TYR A 32 -8.23 -9.13 10.39
C TYR A 32 -9.75 -9.12 10.48
N ARG A 33 -10.35 -7.96 10.26
CA ARG A 33 -11.79 -7.74 10.28
C ARG A 33 -12.16 -6.75 9.18
N LEU A 34 -12.88 -7.23 8.17
CA LEU A 34 -13.34 -6.39 7.08
C LEU A 34 -14.31 -5.33 7.60
N PRO A 35 -14.01 -4.02 7.42
CA PRO A 35 -14.94 -2.94 7.76
C PRO A 35 -16.23 -3.05 6.95
N SER A 36 -17.32 -2.50 7.50
CA SER A 36 -18.60 -2.44 6.78
C SER A 36 -18.53 -1.43 5.63
N ALA A 37 -19.43 -1.57 4.66
CA ALA A 37 -19.59 -0.60 3.57
C ALA A 37 -19.84 0.83 4.12
N GLN A 38 -20.63 0.97 5.20
CA GLN A 38 -20.85 2.25 5.86
C GLN A 38 -19.56 2.85 6.42
N THR A 39 -18.68 2.04 6.99
CA THR A 39 -17.37 2.49 7.49
C THR A 39 -16.49 3.00 6.35
N PHE A 40 -16.40 2.26 5.24
CA PHE A 40 -15.65 2.67 4.04
C PHE A 40 -16.24 3.96 3.44
N ALA A 41 -17.55 4.07 3.31
CA ALA A 41 -18.22 5.30 2.86
C ALA A 41 -17.92 6.49 3.76
N GLY A 42 -17.89 6.28 5.08
CA GLY A 42 -17.49 7.31 6.05
C GLY A 42 -16.04 7.76 5.85
N TRP A 43 -15.11 6.85 5.59
CA TRP A 43 -13.73 7.22 5.29
C TRP A 43 -13.61 7.97 3.97
N ARG A 44 -14.32 7.53 2.92
CA ARG A 44 -14.37 8.23 1.64
C ARG A 44 -14.75 9.69 1.78
N THR A 45 -15.78 9.97 2.57
CA THR A 45 -16.27 11.36 2.76
C THR A 45 -15.38 12.19 3.68
N ALA A 46 -14.52 11.56 4.49
CA ALA A 46 -13.65 12.24 5.46
C ALA A 46 -12.32 12.74 4.87
N VAL A 47 -12.03 12.46 3.59
CA VAL A 47 -10.75 12.77 2.94
C VAL A 47 -10.97 13.56 1.64
N PRO A 48 -9.95 14.32 1.17
CA PRO A 48 -10.01 15.09 -0.08
C PRO A 48 -10.27 14.19 -1.32
N PRO A 49 -10.70 14.79 -2.46
CA PRO A 49 -10.99 14.04 -3.69
C PRO A 49 -9.81 13.25 -4.24
N ASP A 50 -8.58 13.76 -4.08
CA ASP A 50 -7.33 13.19 -4.56
C ASP A 50 -6.72 12.13 -3.63
N PHE A 51 -7.37 11.81 -2.52
CA PHE A 51 -6.88 10.82 -1.54
C PHE A 51 -7.27 9.40 -1.93
N LEU A 52 -6.32 8.46 -1.86
CA LEU A 52 -6.51 7.05 -2.17
C LEU A 52 -6.33 6.13 -0.95
N PHE A 53 -7.17 5.12 -0.87
CA PHE A 53 -7.07 4.05 0.10
C PHE A 53 -6.59 2.77 -0.58
N ALA A 54 -5.34 2.35 -0.38
CA ALA A 54 -4.97 0.98 -0.65
C ALA A 54 -5.58 0.07 0.42
N VAL A 55 -6.06 -1.11 0.03
CA VAL A 55 -6.78 -1.98 0.98
C VAL A 55 -6.14 -3.36 0.99
N LYS A 56 -5.65 -3.80 2.15
CA LYS A 56 -5.18 -5.17 2.33
C LYS A 56 -6.38 -6.11 2.42
N ALA A 57 -6.46 -7.06 1.48
CA ALA A 57 -7.53 -8.04 1.43
C ALA A 57 -7.58 -8.92 2.69
N SER A 58 -8.80 -9.37 3.03
CA SER A 58 -9.03 -10.16 4.23
C SER A 58 -8.18 -11.44 4.27
N ARG A 59 -7.65 -11.78 5.47
CA ARG A 59 -6.98 -13.06 5.74
C ARG A 59 -7.85 -14.28 5.39
N PHE A 60 -9.15 -14.10 5.36
CA PHE A 60 -10.06 -15.16 4.93
C PHE A 60 -9.74 -15.62 3.50
N ILE A 61 -9.49 -14.69 2.58
CA ILE A 61 -9.16 -14.98 1.17
C ILE A 61 -7.78 -15.63 1.07
N THR A 62 -6.78 -15.00 1.66
CA THR A 62 -5.37 -15.32 1.41
C THR A 62 -4.82 -16.42 2.32
N HIS A 63 -5.20 -16.43 3.60
CA HIS A 63 -4.64 -17.33 4.62
C HIS A 63 -5.55 -18.53 4.93
N MET A 64 -6.87 -18.32 5.01
CA MET A 64 -7.81 -19.39 5.34
C MET A 64 -8.21 -20.17 4.08
N LYS A 65 -8.72 -19.48 3.06
CA LYS A 65 -9.11 -20.08 1.78
C LYS A 65 -7.93 -20.36 0.86
N LYS A 66 -6.80 -19.67 1.02
CA LYS A 66 -5.59 -19.86 0.19
C LYS A 66 -5.91 -19.81 -1.32
N LEU A 67 -6.67 -18.77 -1.70
CA LEU A 67 -7.15 -18.50 -3.06
C LEU A 67 -8.17 -19.52 -3.62
N THR A 68 -8.68 -20.46 -2.81
CA THR A 68 -9.76 -21.36 -3.26
C THR A 68 -11.13 -20.68 -3.18
N ASP A 69 -12.08 -21.14 -3.99
CA ASP A 69 -13.45 -20.61 -4.09
C ASP A 69 -13.45 -19.06 -4.28
N PRO A 70 -12.73 -18.55 -5.30
CA PRO A 70 -12.45 -17.12 -5.42
C PRO A 70 -13.73 -16.29 -5.58
N GLN A 71 -14.74 -16.76 -6.34
CA GLN A 71 -15.94 -16.01 -6.67
C GLN A 71 -16.67 -15.53 -5.42
N GLN A 72 -16.94 -16.45 -4.48
CA GLN A 72 -17.68 -16.12 -3.25
C GLN A 72 -16.87 -15.20 -2.32
N SER A 73 -15.58 -15.51 -2.16
CA SER A 73 -14.71 -14.75 -1.25
C SER A 73 -14.43 -13.32 -1.75
N ILE A 74 -14.27 -13.18 -3.08
CA ILE A 74 -14.09 -11.88 -3.74
C ILE A 74 -15.38 -11.08 -3.67
N ALA A 75 -16.54 -11.68 -4.03
CA ALA A 75 -17.84 -10.99 -3.97
C ALA A 75 -18.09 -10.40 -2.58
N ARG A 76 -17.92 -11.21 -1.52
CA ARG A 76 -18.09 -10.76 -0.13
C ARG A 76 -17.13 -9.61 0.25
N PHE A 77 -15.91 -9.62 -0.26
CA PHE A 77 -14.95 -8.54 -0.02
C PHE A 77 -15.41 -7.26 -0.71
N PHE A 78 -15.84 -7.36 -1.98
CA PHE A 78 -16.27 -6.22 -2.78
C PHE A 78 -17.60 -5.62 -2.31
N GLU A 79 -18.53 -6.38 -1.71
CA GLU A 79 -19.75 -5.86 -1.08
C GLU A 79 -19.48 -4.68 -0.12
N ASN A 80 -18.29 -4.67 0.49
CA ASN A 80 -17.92 -3.63 1.43
C ASN A 80 -16.93 -2.61 0.84
N VAL A 81 -15.83 -3.08 0.23
CA VAL A 81 -14.73 -2.21 -0.16
C VAL A 81 -15.08 -1.27 -1.31
N GLN A 82 -16.00 -1.66 -2.18
CA GLN A 82 -16.49 -0.81 -3.28
C GLN A 82 -17.13 0.51 -2.79
N ALA A 83 -17.50 0.63 -1.51
CA ALA A 83 -18.01 1.88 -0.94
C ALA A 83 -16.96 2.99 -0.86
N LEU A 84 -15.68 2.69 -1.12
CA LEU A 84 -14.63 3.69 -1.33
C LEU A 84 -14.74 4.36 -2.71
N GLU A 85 -15.44 3.75 -3.69
CA GLU A 85 -15.68 4.26 -5.05
C GLU A 85 -14.37 4.74 -5.71
N GLU A 86 -14.31 6.00 -6.18
CA GLU A 86 -13.16 6.62 -6.83
C GLU A 86 -11.90 6.71 -5.96
N LYS A 87 -12.04 6.55 -4.65
CA LYS A 87 -10.92 6.58 -3.70
C LYS A 87 -10.35 5.20 -3.37
N LEU A 88 -10.87 4.14 -4.02
CA LEU A 88 -10.30 2.82 -3.91
C LEU A 88 -9.03 2.73 -4.76
N GLY A 89 -7.90 2.74 -4.09
CA GLY A 89 -6.58 2.47 -4.66
C GLY A 89 -6.29 0.97 -4.81
N PRO A 90 -5.02 0.57 -4.92
CA PRO A 90 -4.66 -0.83 -5.10
C PRO A 90 -5.13 -1.74 -3.96
N ILE A 91 -5.56 -2.94 -4.32
CA ILE A 91 -5.96 -4.00 -3.38
C ILE A 91 -4.80 -4.99 -3.24
N LEU A 92 -4.30 -5.14 -2.02
CA LEU A 92 -3.16 -6.01 -1.70
C LEU A 92 -3.62 -7.40 -1.25
N PHE A 93 -3.21 -8.43 -2.00
CA PHE A 93 -3.31 -9.83 -1.61
C PHE A 93 -1.96 -10.35 -1.09
N GLN A 94 -1.76 -10.37 0.22
CA GLN A 94 -0.56 -10.95 0.81
C GLN A 94 -0.76 -12.43 1.07
N LEU A 95 0.05 -13.30 0.45
CA LEU A 95 0.03 -14.74 0.68
C LEU A 95 0.93 -15.13 1.86
N PRO A 96 0.53 -16.15 2.63
CA PRO A 96 1.30 -16.55 3.81
C PRO A 96 2.60 -17.29 3.44
N PRO A 97 3.64 -17.25 4.30
CA PRO A 97 4.95 -17.84 4.01
C PRO A 97 4.92 -19.38 3.87
N PHE A 98 3.92 -20.04 4.40
CA PHE A 98 3.75 -21.49 4.28
C PHE A 98 2.98 -21.92 3.02
N MET A 99 2.55 -20.99 2.18
CA MET A 99 1.84 -21.28 0.93
C MET A 99 2.82 -21.38 -0.23
N ASN A 100 3.11 -22.60 -0.66
CA ASN A 100 3.92 -22.84 -1.84
C ASN A 100 3.18 -22.45 -3.14
N ILE A 101 3.96 -22.26 -4.20
CA ILE A 101 3.47 -21.94 -5.54
C ILE A 101 2.37 -22.92 -5.99
N SER A 102 1.31 -22.39 -6.55
CA SER A 102 0.27 -23.12 -7.26
C SER A 102 -0.25 -22.24 -8.40
N MET A 103 0.30 -22.44 -9.59
CA MET A 103 -0.08 -21.68 -10.79
C MET A 103 -1.57 -21.76 -11.08
N HIS A 104 -2.14 -22.95 -10.98
CA HIS A 104 -3.57 -23.15 -11.21
C HIS A 104 -4.44 -22.31 -10.26
N LYS A 105 -4.16 -22.35 -8.94
CA LYS A 105 -4.92 -21.54 -7.97
C LYS A 105 -4.76 -20.05 -8.20
N LEU A 106 -3.55 -19.62 -8.53
CA LEU A 106 -3.30 -18.20 -8.82
C LEU A 106 -4.11 -17.78 -10.04
N GLU A 107 -4.00 -18.50 -11.16
CA GLU A 107 -4.68 -18.15 -12.40
C GLU A 107 -6.20 -18.13 -12.25
N GLU A 108 -6.80 -19.13 -11.59
CA GLU A 108 -8.24 -19.16 -11.32
C GLU A 108 -8.68 -17.99 -10.43
N PHE A 109 -7.83 -17.61 -9.47
CA PHE A 109 -8.10 -16.45 -8.63
C PHE A 109 -8.05 -15.15 -9.45
N LEU A 110 -7.02 -14.97 -10.30
CA LEU A 110 -6.88 -13.76 -11.12
C LEU A 110 -8.04 -13.60 -12.12
N LYS A 111 -8.50 -14.72 -12.72
CA LYS A 111 -9.68 -14.73 -13.61
C LYS A 111 -10.97 -14.27 -12.93
N ALA A 112 -11.09 -14.49 -11.63
CA ALA A 112 -12.26 -14.11 -10.85
C ALA A 112 -12.26 -12.66 -10.38
N LEU A 113 -11.13 -11.96 -10.48
CA LEU A 113 -11.03 -10.57 -10.05
C LEU A 113 -11.78 -9.63 -11.01
N PRO A 114 -12.60 -8.68 -10.50
CA PRO A 114 -13.17 -7.63 -11.34
C PRO A 114 -12.08 -6.82 -12.07
N PRO A 115 -12.18 -6.61 -13.39
CA PRO A 115 -11.08 -6.08 -14.20
C PRO A 115 -10.81 -4.57 -14.04
N TYR A 116 -11.63 -3.85 -13.27
CA TYR A 116 -11.61 -2.37 -13.20
C TYR A 116 -10.79 -1.82 -12.04
N TYR A 117 -10.17 -2.69 -11.23
CA TYR A 117 -9.41 -2.30 -10.05
C TYR A 117 -7.93 -2.66 -10.20
N ARG A 118 -7.09 -1.95 -9.47
CA ARG A 118 -5.66 -2.26 -9.37
C ARG A 118 -5.43 -3.30 -8.28
N TYR A 119 -4.65 -4.32 -8.60
CA TYR A 119 -4.34 -5.41 -7.68
C TYR A 119 -2.84 -5.58 -7.53
N THR A 120 -2.41 -5.95 -6.33
CA THR A 120 -1.02 -6.31 -6.07
C THR A 120 -0.93 -7.57 -5.22
N PHE A 121 0.07 -8.40 -5.50
CA PHE A 121 0.33 -9.64 -4.77
C PHE A 121 1.67 -9.57 -4.06
N GLU A 122 1.65 -9.83 -2.75
CA GLU A 122 2.83 -9.97 -1.92
C GLU A 122 3.05 -11.44 -1.59
N PHE A 123 4.16 -12.00 -2.05
CA PHE A 123 4.50 -13.41 -1.86
C PHE A 123 5.55 -13.57 -0.77
N ARG A 124 5.19 -14.22 0.34
CA ARG A 124 6.10 -14.46 1.48
C ARG A 124 6.85 -15.80 1.40
N ASN A 125 6.55 -16.65 0.42
CA ASN A 125 7.26 -17.88 0.14
C ASN A 125 8.05 -17.76 -1.16
N HIS A 126 9.33 -18.08 -1.13
CA HIS A 126 10.25 -17.88 -2.26
C HIS A 126 9.92 -18.76 -3.48
N SER A 127 9.14 -19.83 -3.33
CA SER A 127 8.69 -20.62 -4.48
C SER A 127 7.87 -19.81 -5.50
N TRP A 128 7.27 -18.69 -5.07
CA TRP A 128 6.53 -17.77 -5.93
C TRP A 128 7.43 -16.84 -6.75
N TYR A 129 8.72 -16.72 -6.44
CA TYR A 129 9.69 -15.96 -7.22
C TYR A 129 10.08 -16.73 -8.49
N ASN A 130 9.12 -16.88 -9.37
CA ASN A 130 9.19 -17.73 -10.54
C ASN A 130 8.80 -16.94 -11.80
N PRO A 131 9.58 -17.04 -12.91
CA PRO A 131 9.26 -16.32 -14.14
C PRO A 131 7.84 -16.54 -14.66
N ALA A 132 7.30 -17.76 -14.51
CA ALA A 132 5.93 -18.06 -14.92
C ALA A 132 4.87 -17.30 -14.08
N VAL A 133 5.15 -17.06 -12.79
CA VAL A 133 4.30 -16.22 -11.93
C VAL A 133 4.35 -14.76 -12.41
N MET A 134 5.54 -14.23 -12.66
CA MET A 134 5.70 -12.85 -13.14
C MET A 134 5.01 -12.62 -14.48
N GLU A 135 5.14 -13.57 -15.40
CA GLU A 135 4.46 -13.53 -16.69
C GLU A 135 2.93 -13.57 -16.54
N LEU A 136 2.42 -14.41 -15.62
CA LEU A 136 0.99 -14.48 -15.33
C LEU A 136 0.48 -13.15 -14.76
N LEU A 137 1.20 -12.53 -13.82
CA LEU A 137 0.83 -11.22 -13.27
C LEU A 137 0.83 -10.13 -14.34
N ARG A 138 1.84 -10.11 -15.26
CA ARG A 138 1.90 -9.15 -16.39
C ARG A 138 0.68 -9.29 -17.30
N ARG A 139 0.28 -10.52 -17.62
CA ARG A 139 -0.90 -10.79 -18.47
C ARG A 139 -2.18 -10.19 -17.92
N TYR A 140 -2.31 -10.15 -16.59
CA TYR A 140 -3.49 -9.59 -15.90
C TYR A 140 -3.30 -8.15 -15.42
N ASN A 141 -2.18 -7.51 -15.75
CA ASN A 141 -1.82 -6.16 -15.24
C ASN A 141 -1.91 -6.06 -13.71
N ILE A 142 -1.32 -7.03 -13.02
CA ILE A 142 -1.32 -7.12 -11.55
C ILE A 142 0.11 -6.91 -11.05
N ALA A 143 0.28 -5.98 -10.10
CA ALA A 143 1.60 -5.65 -9.58
C ALA A 143 2.15 -6.77 -8.68
N PHE A 144 3.42 -7.13 -8.90
CA PHE A 144 4.20 -7.82 -7.90
C PHE A 144 4.55 -6.82 -6.80
N CYS A 145 4.17 -7.11 -5.56
CA CYS A 145 4.51 -6.25 -4.43
C CYS A 145 5.99 -6.43 -4.09
N ILE A 146 6.79 -5.39 -4.33
CA ILE A 146 8.16 -5.32 -3.83
C ILE A 146 8.10 -5.06 -2.33
N TYR A 147 8.79 -5.85 -1.52
CA TYR A 147 8.78 -5.61 -0.08
C TYR A 147 10.14 -5.86 0.56
N GLU A 148 10.40 -5.14 1.63
CA GLU A 148 11.52 -5.40 2.53
C GLU A 148 10.98 -5.77 3.91
N LEU A 149 11.38 -6.95 4.40
CA LEU A 149 11.02 -7.46 5.71
C LEU A 149 12.11 -8.36 6.26
N ASP A 150 12.49 -8.15 7.53
CA ASP A 150 13.44 -9.01 8.24
C ASP A 150 14.76 -9.15 7.46
N ARG A 151 15.28 -8.03 6.94
CA ARG A 151 16.49 -7.92 6.10
C ARG A 151 16.40 -8.66 4.76
N HIS A 152 15.22 -9.14 4.38
CA HIS A 152 14.95 -9.72 3.09
C HIS A 152 14.29 -8.69 2.19
N LEU A 153 14.93 -8.39 1.07
CA LEU A 153 14.37 -7.61 -0.02
C LEU A 153 13.89 -8.58 -1.11
N SER A 154 12.62 -8.46 -1.48
CA SER A 154 12.04 -9.27 -2.57
C SER A 154 12.65 -8.91 -3.93
N PRO A 155 12.46 -9.72 -4.98
CA PRO A 155 12.82 -9.32 -6.34
C PRO A 155 12.20 -7.98 -6.74
N PHE A 156 12.91 -7.22 -7.60
CA PHE A 156 12.43 -5.99 -8.23
C PHE A 156 11.76 -6.32 -9.55
N GLU A 157 10.53 -6.82 -9.49
CA GLU A 157 9.76 -7.20 -10.67
C GLU A 157 8.62 -6.22 -10.91
N ILE A 158 8.58 -5.66 -12.12
CA ILE A 158 7.48 -4.79 -12.56
C ILE A 158 6.57 -5.61 -13.47
N THR A 159 5.34 -5.82 -13.01
CA THR A 159 4.37 -6.69 -13.68
C THR A 159 3.06 -5.99 -14.03
N ALA A 160 2.94 -4.70 -13.74
CA ALA A 160 1.76 -3.88 -14.01
C ALA A 160 2.14 -2.47 -14.45
N ASP A 161 1.14 -1.65 -14.78
CA ASP A 161 1.26 -0.22 -15.08
C ASP A 161 1.47 0.65 -13.83
N PHE A 162 1.73 0.03 -12.69
CA PHE A 162 2.08 0.68 -11.42
C PHE A 162 3.01 -0.21 -10.60
N VAL A 163 3.71 0.42 -9.66
CA VAL A 163 4.60 -0.26 -8.70
C VAL A 163 4.00 -0.15 -7.30
N TYR A 164 4.06 -1.24 -6.55
CA TYR A 164 3.61 -1.29 -5.16
C TYR A 164 4.72 -1.79 -4.26
N VAL A 165 5.09 -0.99 -3.26
CA VAL A 165 6.21 -1.27 -2.36
C VAL A 165 5.75 -1.25 -0.91
N ARG A 166 6.25 -2.19 -0.11
CA ARG A 166 6.03 -2.24 1.34
C ARG A 166 7.35 -2.35 2.09
N LEU A 167 7.62 -1.39 2.96
CA LEU A 167 8.84 -1.26 3.72
C LEU A 167 8.56 -1.49 5.21
N HIS A 168 8.97 -2.67 5.71
CA HIS A 168 8.67 -3.11 7.07
C HIS A 168 9.80 -2.85 8.08
N GLY A 169 10.81 -2.06 7.70
CA GLY A 169 11.94 -1.69 8.53
C GLY A 169 13.24 -2.44 8.20
N PRO A 170 14.38 -1.74 8.29
CA PRO A 170 15.68 -2.27 7.89
C PRO A 170 16.33 -3.18 8.93
N GLU A 171 15.97 -3.07 10.21
CA GLU A 171 16.62 -3.79 11.31
C GLU A 171 15.95 -5.14 11.63
N GLY A 172 14.70 -5.34 11.20
CA GLY A 172 13.94 -6.53 11.47
C GLY A 172 12.45 -6.35 11.16
N LYS A 173 11.60 -7.19 11.75
CA LYS A 173 10.16 -7.10 11.52
C LYS A 173 9.58 -5.87 12.18
N TYR A 174 9.09 -4.92 11.37
CA TYR A 174 8.41 -3.71 11.81
C TYR A 174 9.26 -2.79 12.68
N SER A 175 10.60 -2.87 12.54
CA SER A 175 11.55 -2.17 13.42
C SER A 175 12.66 -1.45 12.66
N GLY A 176 13.21 -0.42 13.32
CA GLY A 176 14.27 0.42 12.78
C GLY A 176 13.79 1.55 11.90
N SER A 177 14.64 2.55 11.74
CA SER A 177 14.46 3.66 10.82
C SER A 177 15.38 3.49 9.62
N TYR A 178 14.86 3.72 8.43
CA TYR A 178 15.70 3.78 7.23
C TYR A 178 16.66 4.97 7.32
N SER A 179 17.91 4.76 6.88
CA SER A 179 18.90 5.84 6.77
C SER A 179 18.59 6.76 5.59
N ASP A 180 19.23 7.94 5.59
CA ASP A 180 19.13 8.92 4.50
C ASP A 180 19.61 8.30 3.17
N GLU A 181 20.67 7.48 3.19
CA GLU A 181 21.17 6.77 2.01
C GLU A 181 20.12 5.76 1.50
N GLY A 182 19.49 5.00 2.41
CA GLY A 182 18.42 4.08 2.08
C GLY A 182 17.23 4.78 1.47
N MET A 183 16.77 5.89 2.05
CA MET A 183 15.66 6.69 1.50
C MET A 183 16.04 7.37 0.19
N SER A 184 17.28 7.82 0.04
CA SER A 184 17.82 8.36 -1.21
C SER A 184 17.80 7.31 -2.33
N TRP A 185 18.17 6.07 -2.03
CA TRP A 185 18.12 4.96 -2.98
C TRP A 185 16.68 4.65 -3.41
N TRP A 186 15.73 4.60 -2.47
CA TRP A 186 14.32 4.42 -2.79
C TRP A 186 13.76 5.58 -3.61
N ALA A 187 14.16 6.82 -3.33
CA ALA A 187 13.76 8.00 -4.10
C ALA A 187 14.22 7.91 -5.57
N ASN A 188 15.45 7.43 -5.81
CA ASN A 188 15.94 7.21 -7.18
C ASN A 188 15.12 6.15 -7.93
N ASN A 189 14.76 5.04 -7.26
CA ASN A 189 13.89 4.03 -7.86
C ASN A 189 12.49 4.60 -8.19
N CYS A 190 11.89 5.39 -7.28
CA CYS A 190 10.60 6.05 -7.54
C CYS A 190 10.66 6.92 -8.80
N LEU A 191 11.71 7.72 -8.95
CA LEU A 191 11.88 8.60 -10.10
C LEU A 191 12.11 7.83 -11.40
N GLU A 192 12.84 6.72 -11.33
CA GLU A 192 13.05 5.86 -12.49
C GLU A 192 11.74 5.22 -12.96
N TRP A 193 10.93 4.69 -12.03
CA TRP A 193 9.61 4.16 -12.35
C TRP A 193 8.66 5.23 -12.90
N GLN A 194 8.68 6.43 -12.32
CA GLN A 194 7.89 7.55 -12.82
C GLN A 194 8.30 7.98 -14.25
N ARG A 195 9.61 7.97 -14.58
CA ARG A 195 10.08 8.23 -15.95
C ARG A 195 9.58 7.20 -16.96
N GLN A 196 9.34 5.97 -16.49
CA GLN A 196 8.71 4.90 -17.28
C GLN A 196 7.18 5.05 -17.39
N GLY A 197 6.59 6.10 -16.80
CA GLY A 197 5.16 6.36 -16.82
C GLY A 197 4.36 5.52 -15.81
N LEU A 198 5.02 4.95 -14.79
CA LEU A 198 4.38 4.12 -13.78
C LEU A 198 3.94 4.94 -12.57
N ASP A 199 2.73 4.70 -12.08
CA ASP A 199 2.32 5.17 -10.76
C ASP A 199 3.06 4.38 -9.68
N VAL A 200 3.49 5.05 -8.60
CA VAL A 200 4.26 4.43 -7.52
C VAL A 200 3.54 4.57 -6.19
N TYR A 201 3.25 3.44 -5.57
CA TYR A 201 2.67 3.35 -4.23
C TYR A 201 3.71 2.76 -3.28
N ILE A 202 4.12 3.51 -2.26
CA ILE A 202 5.05 3.04 -1.21
C ILE A 202 4.42 3.22 0.15
N TYR A 203 4.34 2.14 0.91
CA TYR A 203 3.81 2.12 2.27
C TYR A 203 4.86 1.63 3.25
N PHE A 204 4.96 2.34 4.37
CA PHE A 204 5.88 2.05 5.45
C PHE A 204 5.12 1.40 6.60
N ASP A 205 5.59 0.25 7.04
CA ASP A 205 5.01 -0.54 8.14
C ASP A 205 5.98 -0.66 9.34
N ASN A 206 7.03 0.16 9.42
CA ASN A 206 7.98 0.21 10.52
C ASN A 206 7.51 1.18 11.62
N ASP A 207 6.37 0.87 12.23
CA ASP A 207 5.67 1.76 13.16
C ASP A 207 6.35 1.94 14.52
N GLN A 208 7.38 1.17 14.82
CA GLN A 208 8.18 1.34 16.03
C GLN A 208 8.64 2.80 16.14
N ASN A 209 8.38 3.42 17.26
CA ASN A 209 8.73 4.82 17.55
C ASN A 209 8.22 5.84 16.50
N GLY A 210 7.24 5.47 15.64
CA GLY A 210 6.69 6.35 14.60
C GLY A 210 7.61 6.55 13.38
N TYR A 211 8.57 5.68 13.18
CA TYR A 211 9.52 5.76 12.06
C TYR A 211 8.84 5.71 10.70
N ALA A 212 7.75 4.96 10.54
CA ALA A 212 7.02 4.85 9.27
C ALA A 212 6.67 6.23 8.68
N ALA A 213 6.03 7.08 9.47
CA ALA A 213 5.64 8.42 9.01
C ALA A 213 6.85 9.34 8.77
N HIS A 214 7.93 9.21 9.57
CA HIS A 214 9.17 9.94 9.38
C HIS A 214 9.84 9.56 8.06
N ASN A 215 10.05 8.27 7.82
CA ASN A 215 10.67 7.76 6.60
C ASN A 215 9.83 8.09 5.35
N ALA A 216 8.49 8.01 5.44
CA ALA A 216 7.61 8.41 4.34
C ALA A 216 7.78 9.89 3.97
N LYS A 217 7.86 10.79 4.95
CA LYS A 217 8.13 12.22 4.70
C LYS A 217 9.50 12.46 4.11
N LEU A 218 10.53 11.78 4.62
CA LEU A 218 11.90 11.89 4.12
C LEU A 218 12.00 11.41 2.66
N LEU A 219 11.34 10.30 2.33
CA LEU A 219 11.25 9.82 0.95
C LEU A 219 10.58 10.85 0.03
N GLN A 220 9.44 11.40 0.44
CA GLN A 220 8.76 12.46 -0.31
C GLN A 220 9.67 13.66 -0.53
N GLN A 221 10.36 14.11 0.51
CA GLN A 221 11.31 15.23 0.41
C GLN A 221 12.38 14.94 -0.65
N PHE A 222 13.04 13.79 -0.61
CA PHE A 222 14.07 13.44 -1.59
C PHE A 222 13.54 13.33 -3.01
N VAL A 223 12.31 12.84 -3.21
CA VAL A 223 11.68 12.80 -4.53
C VAL A 223 11.41 14.23 -5.03
N TRP A 224 10.81 15.09 -4.22
CA TRP A 224 10.48 16.47 -4.60
C TRP A 224 11.71 17.31 -4.89
N GLU A 225 12.76 17.22 -4.07
CA GLU A 225 14.04 17.90 -4.30
C GLU A 225 14.63 17.55 -5.68
N ARG A 226 14.61 16.26 -6.05
CA ARG A 226 15.13 15.80 -7.35
C ARG A 226 14.25 16.17 -8.54
N MET A 227 12.97 16.38 -8.30
CA MET A 227 12.02 16.88 -9.29
C MET A 227 12.04 18.41 -9.42
N GLY A 228 12.77 19.11 -8.55
CA GLY A 228 12.75 20.57 -8.47
C GLY A 228 11.41 21.14 -7.99
N ILE A 229 10.63 20.33 -7.25
CA ILE A 229 9.35 20.72 -6.67
C ILE A 229 9.58 21.21 -5.25
N SER A 230 9.23 22.46 -4.98
CA SER A 230 9.16 22.95 -3.59
C SER A 230 7.85 22.49 -2.96
N PRO A 231 7.88 21.70 -1.88
CA PRO A 231 6.65 21.27 -1.21
C PRO A 231 5.94 22.50 -0.67
N ASP A 232 4.76 22.80 -1.19
CA ASP A 232 3.92 23.86 -0.67
C ASP A 232 3.16 23.36 0.57
N TYR A 233 3.85 23.26 1.69
CA TYR A 233 3.24 23.01 2.99
C TYR A 233 2.37 24.19 3.49
N GLY A 234 2.36 25.33 2.76
CA GLY A 234 1.76 26.59 3.21
C GLY A 234 0.29 26.78 2.82
N GLN A 235 -0.18 26.26 1.71
CA GLN A 235 -1.56 26.54 1.25
C GLN A 235 -2.64 25.86 2.12
N TRP A 236 -2.32 24.73 2.76
CA TRP A 236 -3.27 24.03 3.66
C TRP A 236 -3.40 24.72 5.04
N ASN A 237 -2.36 25.40 5.50
CA ASN A 237 -2.41 26.13 6.78
C ASN A 237 -3.17 27.46 6.68
N GLN A 238 -3.23 28.09 5.50
CA GLN A 238 -3.90 29.40 5.34
C GLN A 238 -5.43 29.31 5.17
N GLN A 239 -5.97 28.22 4.65
CA GLN A 239 -7.43 28.02 4.56
C GLN A 239 -8.09 27.63 5.90
N GLN A 240 -7.32 27.35 6.94
CA GLN A 240 -7.83 26.92 8.24
C GLN A 240 -7.88 28.02 9.31
N SER A 241 -7.39 29.22 9.00
CA SER A 241 -7.52 30.38 9.90
C SER A 241 -8.83 31.16 9.73
N LEU A 242 -9.76 30.69 8.88
CA LEU A 242 -11.02 31.37 8.56
C LEU A 242 -12.28 30.63 9.04
N PHE A 243 -12.17 29.61 9.93
CA PHE A 243 -13.33 28.99 10.60
C PHE A 243 -13.06 28.73 12.07
#